data_5cab7dcae74d6b8d0757cbb7b7732da4
#
_entry.id   5cab7dcae74d6b8d0757cbb7b7732da4
#
_cell.length_a   1.000
_cell.length_b   1.000
_cell.length_c   1.000
_cell.angle_alpha   90.00
_cell.angle_beta   90.00
_cell.angle_gamma   90.00
#
_symmetry.space_group_name_H-M   'P 1'
#
loop_
_entity.id
_entity.type
_entity.pdbx_description
1 polymer ?
#
loop_
_entity_poly.entity_id
_entity_poly.type
_entity_poly.pdbx_seq_one_letter_code
_entity_poly.pdbx_strand_id
1 'polypeptide(L)'
;GAYQSASMSDPDGDDVWTGTIPATGTDGARVYYYISATDDGIDQDEIKTSTFPYYTDVSQFGYVSKDGDLSIEDIQFTDWSVGDSPYDGCEVTVTGIVTADTAQYNSGYGAYAIQSEASPWHGIVFDSWDDTELTRGDNITITGTVEEFDAEWHYKYDNNTKLINISSVTVESTGN
;
A
#
# COMPACT_ATOMS: atom_id res chain seq x y z
N GLY A 1 12.73 -10.85 16.51
CA GLY A 1 11.66 -11.18 17.48
C GLY A 1 11.10 -12.57 17.16
N ALA A 2 10.38 -13.17 18.10
CA ALA A 2 9.70 -14.45 17.85
C ALA A 2 8.37 -14.13 17.13
N TYR A 3 8.04 -14.91 16.09
CA TYR A 3 6.73 -14.82 15.43
C TYR A 3 5.62 -15.30 16.36
N GLN A 4 4.48 -14.65 16.26
CA GLN A 4 3.24 -15.10 16.86
C GLN A 4 2.36 -15.70 15.75
N SER A 5 1.63 -16.78 16.06
CA SER A 5 0.76 -17.43 15.11
C SER A 5 -0.69 -16.99 15.33
N ALA A 6 -1.40 -16.70 14.25
CA ALA A 6 -2.85 -16.53 14.22
C ALA A 6 -3.42 -17.55 13.24
N SER A 7 -4.47 -18.27 13.64
CA SER A 7 -5.13 -19.25 12.77
C SER A 7 -6.04 -18.54 11.77
N MET A 8 -6.06 -19.08 10.55
CA MET A 8 -7.02 -18.69 9.52
C MET A 8 -8.15 -19.70 9.46
N SER A 9 -9.33 -19.26 9.02
CA SER A 9 -10.51 -20.10 8.83
C SER A 9 -11.28 -19.66 7.59
N ASP A 10 -11.99 -20.61 7.01
CA ASP A 10 -12.96 -20.42 5.93
C ASP A 10 -14.36 -20.80 6.48
N PRO A 11 -15.08 -19.85 7.08
CA PRO A 11 -16.32 -20.17 7.82
C PRO A 11 -17.53 -20.45 6.92
N ASP A 12 -17.51 -20.01 5.67
CA ASP A 12 -18.62 -20.14 4.70
C ASP A 12 -18.32 -21.12 3.56
N GLY A 13 -17.09 -21.63 3.49
CA GLY A 13 -16.71 -22.66 2.53
C GLY A 13 -16.60 -22.15 1.09
N ASP A 14 -16.23 -20.88 0.94
CA ASP A 14 -16.04 -20.25 -0.38
C ASP A 14 -14.58 -20.27 -0.87
N ASP A 15 -13.72 -21.04 -0.17
CA ASP A 15 -12.27 -21.13 -0.38
C ASP A 15 -11.48 -19.84 -0.06
N VAL A 16 -12.11 -18.87 0.60
CA VAL A 16 -11.45 -17.65 1.09
C VAL A 16 -11.13 -17.78 2.58
N TRP A 17 -9.86 -17.90 2.89
CA TRP A 17 -9.38 -18.07 4.25
C TRP A 17 -9.07 -16.72 4.90
N THR A 18 -9.67 -16.46 6.04
CA THR A 18 -9.51 -15.22 6.80
C THR A 18 -8.82 -15.46 8.15
N GLY A 19 -8.00 -14.50 8.57
CA GLY A 19 -7.33 -14.52 9.88
C GLY A 19 -7.10 -13.10 10.37
N THR A 20 -6.99 -12.93 11.70
CA THR A 20 -6.72 -11.63 12.30
C THR A 20 -5.30 -11.60 12.83
N ILE A 21 -4.52 -10.64 12.39
CA ILE A 21 -3.22 -10.34 12.98
C ILE A 21 -3.47 -9.52 14.25
N PRO A 22 -2.99 -9.97 15.44
CA PRO A 22 -3.18 -9.22 16.66
C PRO A 22 -2.53 -7.84 16.61
N ALA A 23 -3.19 -6.84 17.20
CA ALA A 23 -2.64 -5.51 17.32
C ALA A 23 -1.30 -5.53 18.08
N THR A 24 -0.34 -4.72 17.63
CA THR A 24 0.99 -4.64 18.26
C THR A 24 0.97 -3.91 19.59
N GLY A 25 -0.03 -3.09 19.84
CA GLY A 25 -0.10 -2.17 20.98
C GLY A 25 0.95 -1.04 20.93
N THR A 26 1.65 -0.87 19.82
CA THR A 26 2.64 0.18 19.62
C THR A 26 2.30 0.94 18.35
N ASP A 27 2.01 2.24 18.48
CA ASP A 27 1.76 3.13 17.36
C ASP A 27 3.00 3.30 16.49
N GLY A 28 2.83 3.25 15.16
CA GLY A 28 3.91 3.33 14.19
C GLY A 28 4.77 2.07 14.06
N ALA A 29 4.40 0.96 14.72
CA ALA A 29 5.14 -0.29 14.60
C ALA A 29 4.95 -0.92 13.22
N ARG A 30 6.06 -1.30 12.57
CA ARG A 30 6.00 -2.15 11.37
C ARG A 30 5.75 -3.59 11.76
N VAL A 31 4.75 -4.20 11.12
CA VAL A 31 4.37 -5.60 11.32
C VAL A 31 4.74 -6.36 10.06
N TYR A 32 5.54 -7.41 10.25
CA TYR A 32 5.89 -8.33 9.17
C TYR A 32 5.20 -9.67 9.37
N TYR A 33 4.64 -10.22 8.32
CA TYR A 33 3.92 -11.48 8.39
C TYR A 33 4.13 -12.33 7.13
N TYR A 34 3.85 -13.60 7.27
CA TYR A 34 3.74 -14.55 6.17
C TYR A 34 2.60 -15.52 6.45
N ILE A 35 2.10 -16.15 5.42
CA ILE A 35 1.07 -17.17 5.50
C ILE A 35 1.74 -18.54 5.41
N SER A 36 1.31 -19.49 6.23
CA SER A 36 1.74 -20.87 6.18
C SER A 36 0.52 -21.77 6.06
N ALA A 37 0.53 -22.66 5.08
CA ALA A 37 -0.48 -23.68 4.87
C ALA A 37 0.16 -25.06 4.95
N THR A 38 -0.49 -25.97 5.68
CA THR A 38 -0.04 -27.36 5.83
C THR A 38 -1.18 -28.27 5.41
N ASP A 39 -0.91 -29.21 4.51
CA ASP A 39 -1.88 -30.24 4.12
C ASP A 39 -2.01 -31.31 5.21
N ASP A 40 -3.07 -32.10 5.13
CA ASP A 40 -3.36 -33.17 6.10
C ASP A 40 -2.78 -34.52 5.73
N GLY A 41 -2.10 -34.65 4.58
CA GLY A 41 -1.43 -35.87 4.12
C GLY A 41 -2.36 -37.04 3.79
N ILE A 42 -3.66 -36.80 3.52
CA ILE A 42 -4.67 -37.86 3.32
C ILE A 42 -4.38 -38.75 2.11
N ASP A 43 -3.78 -38.24 1.06
CA ASP A 43 -3.58 -38.96 -0.22
C ASP A 43 -2.25 -39.73 -0.33
N GLN A 44 -1.73 -40.26 0.75
CA GLN A 44 -0.48 -41.07 0.84
C GLN A 44 0.81 -40.28 0.58
N ASP A 45 0.74 -38.98 0.43
CA ASP A 45 1.91 -38.13 0.40
C ASP A 45 2.31 -37.70 1.83
N GLU A 46 3.58 -37.38 2.00
CA GLU A 46 4.06 -36.78 3.24
C GLU A 46 3.37 -35.42 3.46
N ILE A 47 3.00 -35.11 4.72
CA ILE A 47 2.51 -33.79 5.12
C ILE A 47 3.47 -32.71 4.62
N LYS A 48 2.98 -31.79 3.82
CA LYS A 48 3.77 -30.69 3.26
C LYS A 48 3.27 -29.37 3.81
N THR A 49 4.23 -28.51 4.11
CA THR A 49 3.96 -27.13 4.50
C THR A 49 4.50 -26.19 3.43
N SER A 50 3.66 -25.27 2.98
CA SER A 50 4.03 -24.19 2.07
C SER A 50 3.89 -22.85 2.78
N THR A 51 4.72 -21.89 2.39
CA THR A 51 4.67 -20.52 2.90
C THR A 51 4.50 -19.52 1.76
N PHE A 52 3.82 -18.43 2.03
CA PHE A 52 3.72 -17.31 1.12
C PHE A 52 3.99 -16.01 1.91
N PRO A 53 4.98 -15.22 1.52
CA PRO A 53 5.95 -15.47 0.44
C PRO A 53 6.83 -16.71 0.66
N TYR A 54 7.37 -17.27 -0.43
CA TYR A 54 8.09 -18.55 -0.39
C TYR A 54 9.37 -18.53 0.47
N TYR A 55 10.08 -17.40 0.48
CA TYR A 55 11.32 -17.21 1.25
C TYR A 55 11.06 -16.29 2.45
N THR A 56 10.53 -16.83 3.54
CA THR A 56 10.11 -16.06 4.72
C THR A 56 11.26 -15.45 5.54
N ASP A 57 12.50 -15.82 5.27
CA ASP A 57 13.69 -15.24 5.90
C ASP A 57 14.18 -13.95 5.21
N VAL A 58 13.78 -13.74 3.96
CA VAL A 58 14.20 -12.57 3.15
C VAL A 58 13.02 -11.82 2.55
N SER A 59 11.82 -12.36 2.71
CA SER A 59 10.61 -11.91 2.04
C SER A 59 9.41 -12.04 2.96
N GLN A 60 8.77 -10.94 3.30
CA GLN A 60 7.58 -10.93 4.17
C GLN A 60 6.63 -9.83 3.71
N PHE A 61 5.34 -10.02 3.94
CA PHE A 61 4.40 -8.90 3.85
C PHE A 61 4.63 -7.98 5.05
N GLY A 62 4.38 -6.69 4.87
CA GLY A 62 4.53 -5.73 5.95
C GLY A 62 3.48 -4.63 5.87
N TYR A 63 3.08 -4.11 7.01
CA TYR A 63 2.25 -2.90 7.11
C TYR A 63 2.64 -2.13 8.38
N VAL A 64 2.17 -0.89 8.48
CA VAL A 64 2.38 -0.07 9.68
C VAL A 64 1.10 -0.07 10.52
N SER A 65 1.23 -0.41 11.81
CA SER A 65 0.13 -0.32 12.79
C SER A 65 0.09 1.10 13.34
N LYS A 66 -0.92 1.90 12.98
CA LYS A 66 -1.08 3.29 13.40
C LYS A 66 -2.47 3.57 13.93
N ASP A 67 -2.56 4.44 14.95
CA ASP A 67 -3.83 4.92 15.52
C ASP A 67 -4.37 6.17 14.77
N GLY A 68 -3.64 6.70 13.80
CA GLY A 68 -3.97 7.90 13.02
C GLY A 68 -3.74 7.69 11.52
N ASP A 69 -3.77 8.80 10.79
CA ASP A 69 -3.55 8.78 9.35
C ASP A 69 -2.17 8.24 8.99
N LEU A 70 -2.11 7.51 7.87
CA LEU A 70 -0.86 7.03 7.31
C LEU A 70 -0.10 8.19 6.66
N SER A 71 1.22 8.14 6.73
CA SER A 71 2.07 9.01 5.90
C SER A 71 2.21 8.44 4.49
N ILE A 72 2.64 9.26 3.55
CA ILE A 72 2.97 8.78 2.19
C ILE A 72 4.05 7.70 2.26
N GLU A 73 5.04 7.85 3.15
CA GLU A 73 6.08 6.82 3.36
C GLU A 73 5.50 5.49 3.84
N ASP A 74 4.52 5.51 4.76
CA ASP A 74 3.91 4.28 5.25
C ASP A 74 3.24 3.48 4.12
N ILE A 75 2.66 4.18 3.15
CA ILE A 75 1.97 3.60 1.99
C ILE A 75 2.97 3.10 0.95
N GLN A 76 4.00 3.90 0.66
CA GLN A 76 4.94 3.67 -0.42
C GLN A 76 6.05 2.69 -0.06
N PHE A 77 6.47 2.66 1.22
CA PHE A 77 7.63 1.88 1.61
C PHE A 77 7.37 0.39 1.57
N THR A 78 8.15 -0.32 0.76
CA THR A 78 8.24 -1.77 0.74
C THR A 78 9.68 -2.19 0.96
N ASP A 79 9.92 -3.27 1.72
CA ASP A 79 11.26 -3.80 1.97
C ASP A 79 11.84 -4.51 0.73
N TRP A 80 11.07 -4.61 -0.34
CA TRP A 80 11.42 -5.33 -1.55
C TRP A 80 11.38 -4.43 -2.77
N SER A 81 12.27 -4.70 -3.68
CA SER A 81 12.35 -3.96 -4.95
C SER A 81 11.16 -4.19 -5.90
N VAL A 82 10.22 -5.03 -5.54
CA VAL A 82 9.03 -5.40 -6.32
C VAL A 82 7.80 -5.57 -5.43
N GLY A 83 7.82 -4.93 -4.26
CA GLY A 83 6.72 -5.04 -3.31
C GLY A 83 5.60 -4.10 -3.67
N ASP A 84 4.40 -4.65 -3.78
CA ASP A 84 3.17 -3.87 -3.81
C ASP A 84 2.98 -3.19 -2.46
N SER A 85 2.30 -2.04 -2.46
CA SER A 85 1.88 -1.42 -1.21
C SER A 85 0.98 -2.37 -0.42
N PRO A 86 1.20 -2.54 0.88
CA PRO A 86 0.31 -3.34 1.72
C PRO A 86 -1.08 -2.72 1.88
N TYR A 87 -1.29 -1.54 1.34
CA TYR A 87 -2.55 -0.79 1.39
C TYR A 87 -3.31 -0.80 0.08
N ASP A 88 -2.91 -1.62 -0.90
CA ASP A 88 -3.67 -1.77 -2.16
C ASP A 88 -5.15 -2.06 -1.88
N GLY A 89 -6.04 -1.31 -2.53
CA GLY A 89 -7.48 -1.35 -2.32
C GLY A 89 -8.00 -0.63 -1.06
N CYS A 90 -7.12 -0.10 -0.20
CA CYS A 90 -7.54 0.63 1.01
C CYS A 90 -7.80 2.11 0.71
N GLU A 91 -8.84 2.69 1.34
CA GLU A 91 -9.03 4.14 1.39
C GLU A 91 -8.08 4.73 2.45
N VAL A 92 -7.34 5.75 2.06
CA VAL A 92 -6.35 6.43 2.90
C VAL A 92 -6.48 7.94 2.79
N THR A 93 -6.05 8.65 3.84
CA THR A 93 -5.92 10.11 3.84
C THR A 93 -4.45 10.48 4.05
N VAL A 94 -3.89 11.30 3.16
CA VAL A 94 -2.50 11.75 3.24
C VAL A 94 -2.39 13.25 2.99
N THR A 95 -1.32 13.83 3.50
CA THR A 95 -1.00 15.26 3.32
C THR A 95 0.35 15.42 2.63
N GLY A 96 0.43 16.35 1.69
CA GLY A 96 1.67 16.65 0.99
C GLY A 96 1.59 17.90 0.13
N ILE A 97 2.76 18.35 -0.34
CA ILE A 97 2.89 19.51 -1.23
C ILE A 97 2.80 19.03 -2.68
N VAL A 98 1.99 19.70 -3.48
CA VAL A 98 1.91 19.44 -4.93
C VAL A 98 3.23 19.80 -5.58
N THR A 99 3.90 18.80 -6.15
CA THR A 99 5.20 18.92 -6.81
C THR A 99 5.10 18.84 -8.33
N ALA A 100 4.08 18.19 -8.85
CA ALA A 100 3.73 18.17 -10.27
C ALA A 100 2.23 18.35 -10.46
N ASP A 101 1.85 19.09 -11.47
CA ASP A 101 0.47 19.34 -11.87
C ASP A 101 0.20 18.78 -13.28
N THR A 102 -1.02 18.96 -13.78
CA THR A 102 -1.45 18.47 -15.10
C THR A 102 -0.61 18.99 -16.27
N ALA A 103 0.12 20.08 -16.09
CA ALA A 103 1.01 20.62 -17.13
C ALA A 103 2.31 19.79 -17.27
N GLN A 104 2.76 19.16 -16.21
CA GLN A 104 3.93 18.26 -16.21
C GLN A 104 3.57 16.81 -16.41
N TYR A 105 2.39 16.39 -15.94
CA TYR A 105 1.94 15.01 -15.95
C TYR A 105 0.78 14.84 -16.93
N ASN A 106 1.10 14.59 -18.19
CA ASN A 106 0.09 14.35 -19.23
C ASN A 106 0.18 12.91 -19.74
N SER A 107 -0.01 11.97 -18.84
CA SER A 107 -0.12 10.57 -19.24
C SER A 107 -1.23 9.91 -18.41
N GLY A 108 -1.81 8.84 -18.87
CA GLY A 108 -2.83 8.09 -18.14
C GLY A 108 -2.39 7.47 -16.80
N TYR A 109 -1.28 7.95 -16.23
CA TYR A 109 -0.68 7.43 -14.98
C TYR A 109 -1.00 8.28 -13.74
N GLY A 110 -1.74 9.34 -13.88
CA GLY A 110 -2.09 10.29 -12.84
C GLY A 110 -2.01 11.72 -13.35
N ALA A 111 -2.64 12.66 -12.68
CA ALA A 111 -2.68 14.06 -13.07
C ALA A 111 -1.80 14.96 -12.20
N TYR A 112 -1.55 14.52 -10.97
CA TYR A 112 -0.82 15.27 -9.96
C TYR A 112 0.16 14.37 -9.20
N ALA A 113 1.19 14.98 -8.61
CA ALA A 113 2.04 14.34 -7.63
C ALA A 113 2.17 15.22 -6.40
N ILE A 114 2.10 14.61 -5.23
CA ILE A 114 2.39 15.25 -3.95
C ILE A 114 3.57 14.61 -3.27
N GLN A 115 4.22 15.37 -2.40
CA GLN A 115 5.38 14.93 -1.64
C GLN A 115 5.31 15.49 -0.23
N SER A 116 5.54 14.64 0.78
CA SER A 116 5.59 15.06 2.18
C SER A 116 6.99 15.52 2.59
N GLU A 117 8.05 14.92 2.02
CA GLU A 117 9.45 15.27 2.28
C GLU A 117 10.31 15.08 1.02
N ALA A 118 11.48 15.75 0.97
CA ALA A 118 12.45 15.61 -0.11
C ALA A 118 13.35 14.37 0.10
N SER A 119 12.75 13.20 0.25
CA SER A 119 13.43 11.93 0.45
C SER A 119 12.71 10.78 -0.29
N PRO A 120 13.37 9.64 -0.50
CA PRO A 120 12.72 8.47 -1.11
C PRO A 120 11.48 8.03 -0.32
N TRP A 121 10.50 7.46 -1.01
CA TRP A 121 9.23 6.96 -0.48
C TRP A 121 8.22 8.01 -0.02
N HIS A 122 8.54 9.29 -0.07
CA HIS A 122 7.70 10.39 0.39
C HIS A 122 6.87 11.05 -0.71
N GLY A 123 6.81 10.49 -1.90
CA GLY A 123 6.00 11.00 -3.02
C GLY A 123 4.95 10.00 -3.46
N ILE A 124 3.77 10.48 -3.85
CA ILE A 124 2.70 9.67 -4.42
C ILE A 124 1.99 10.45 -5.53
N VAL A 125 1.61 9.75 -6.57
CA VAL A 125 0.79 10.31 -7.66
C VAL A 125 -0.68 10.02 -7.40
N PHE A 126 -1.56 10.83 -7.98
CA PHE A 126 -3.00 10.58 -7.93
C PHE A 126 -3.68 11.02 -9.22
N ASP A 127 -4.81 10.39 -9.50
CA ASP A 127 -5.64 10.75 -10.64
C ASP A 127 -6.29 12.13 -10.45
N SER A 128 -6.67 12.76 -11.55
CA SER A 128 -7.33 14.07 -11.49
C SER A 128 -8.61 13.99 -10.66
N TRP A 129 -8.77 14.97 -9.82
CA TRP A 129 -9.96 15.22 -9.05
C TRP A 129 -10.71 16.38 -9.68
N ASP A 130 -11.99 16.20 -9.99
CA ASP A 130 -12.90 17.18 -10.59
C ASP A 130 -12.23 18.40 -11.31
N ASP A 131 -12.90 19.54 -11.41
CA ASP A 131 -12.37 20.77 -12.02
C ASP A 131 -11.50 21.63 -11.08
N THR A 132 -11.05 21.10 -9.93
CA THR A 132 -10.21 21.85 -9.00
C THR A 132 -8.76 21.89 -9.51
N GLU A 133 -8.34 23.02 -10.03
CA GLU A 133 -6.94 23.24 -10.42
C GLU A 133 -6.07 23.34 -9.15
N LEU A 134 -5.21 22.35 -8.95
CA LEU A 134 -4.14 22.39 -7.98
C LEU A 134 -2.89 22.96 -8.61
N THR A 135 -2.16 23.76 -7.85
CA THR A 135 -0.93 24.42 -8.30
C THR A 135 0.27 23.90 -7.53
N ARG A 136 1.41 23.80 -8.19
CA ARG A 136 2.67 23.47 -7.52
C ARG A 136 2.92 24.39 -6.33
N GLY A 137 3.23 23.80 -5.18
CA GLY A 137 3.40 24.51 -3.92
C GLY A 137 2.12 24.56 -3.06
N ASP A 138 0.99 24.02 -3.53
CA ASP A 138 -0.17 23.84 -2.66
C ASP A 138 0.11 22.68 -1.70
N ASN A 139 -0.08 22.92 -0.42
CA ASN A 139 -0.12 21.86 0.59
C ASN A 139 -1.56 21.36 0.68
N ILE A 140 -1.78 20.08 0.42
CA ILE A 140 -3.12 19.50 0.36
C ILE A 140 -3.23 18.30 1.27
N THR A 141 -4.44 18.09 1.78
CA THR A 141 -4.89 16.83 2.38
C THR A 141 -5.83 16.16 1.38
N ILE A 142 -5.55 14.90 1.04
CA ILE A 142 -6.27 14.14 0.01
C ILE A 142 -6.70 12.78 0.56
N THR A 143 -7.94 12.37 0.25
CA THR A 143 -8.46 11.04 0.53
C THR A 143 -8.75 10.31 -0.77
N GLY A 144 -8.27 9.08 -0.89
CA GLY A 144 -8.46 8.24 -2.06
C GLY A 144 -8.12 6.78 -1.78
N THR A 145 -8.35 5.93 -2.78
CA THR A 145 -8.02 4.49 -2.72
C THR A 145 -6.61 4.27 -3.25
N VAL A 146 -5.82 3.53 -2.52
CA VAL A 146 -4.49 3.07 -3.00
C VAL A 146 -4.70 2.05 -4.12
N GLU A 147 -3.99 2.20 -5.21
CA GLU A 147 -3.94 1.25 -6.33
C GLU A 147 -2.50 0.98 -6.72
N GLU A 148 -2.16 -0.30 -6.84
CA GLU A 148 -0.94 -0.73 -7.50
C GLU A 148 -1.20 -0.82 -9.01
N PHE A 149 -0.52 0.01 -9.76
CA PHE A 149 -0.71 0.10 -11.19
C PHE A 149 0.35 -0.71 -11.93
N ASP A 150 -0.09 -1.85 -12.47
CA ASP A 150 0.68 -2.65 -13.43
C ASP A 150 0.50 -2.08 -14.84
N ALA A 151 1.51 -1.41 -15.35
CA ALA A 151 1.52 -1.04 -16.76
C ALA A 151 1.75 -2.29 -17.62
N GLU A 152 0.70 -2.91 -18.13
CA GLU A 152 0.75 -4.10 -19.01
C GLU A 152 1.68 -3.96 -20.22
N TRP A 153 2.17 -2.77 -20.52
CA TRP A 153 2.91 -2.42 -21.74
C TRP A 153 4.39 -2.17 -21.54
N HIS A 154 4.86 -2.02 -20.30
CA HIS A 154 6.25 -1.72 -19.99
C HIS A 154 6.78 -2.62 -18.87
N TYR A 155 7.47 -3.68 -19.28
CA TYR A 155 8.35 -4.51 -18.44
C TYR A 155 7.83 -4.85 -17.01
N LYS A 156 7.88 -6.08 -16.69
CA LYS A 156 7.59 -6.86 -15.48
C LYS A 156 7.97 -6.27 -14.10
N TYR A 157 8.19 -4.97 -13.99
CA TYR A 157 8.70 -4.30 -12.78
C TYR A 157 8.05 -2.93 -12.51
N ASP A 158 6.92 -2.64 -13.14
CA ASP A 158 6.27 -1.34 -13.01
C ASP A 158 5.24 -1.36 -11.88
N ASN A 159 5.70 -1.55 -10.64
CA ASN A 159 4.89 -1.27 -9.47
C ASN A 159 4.86 0.24 -9.26
N ASN A 160 3.76 0.86 -9.53
CA ASN A 160 3.55 2.28 -9.30
C ASN A 160 2.32 2.46 -8.40
N THR A 161 2.59 2.73 -7.14
CA THR A 161 1.55 3.02 -6.16
C THR A 161 0.98 4.40 -6.40
N LYS A 162 -0.32 4.51 -6.59
CA LYS A 162 -1.04 5.78 -6.78
C LYS A 162 -2.33 5.83 -5.96
N LEU A 163 -2.96 7.00 -5.91
CA LEU A 163 -4.31 7.17 -5.38
C LEU A 163 -5.31 7.33 -6.53
N ILE A 164 -6.37 6.54 -6.47
CA ILE A 164 -7.52 6.62 -7.37
C ILE A 164 -8.81 6.87 -6.57
N ASN A 165 -9.93 7.02 -7.25
CA ASN A 165 -11.24 7.21 -6.61
C ASN A 165 -11.18 8.30 -5.53
N ILE A 166 -10.58 9.42 -5.86
CA ILE A 166 -10.39 10.54 -4.92
C ILE A 166 -11.75 10.99 -4.40
N SER A 167 -11.95 10.93 -3.09
CA SER A 167 -13.20 11.30 -2.42
C SER A 167 -13.19 12.69 -1.81
N SER A 168 -12.00 13.23 -1.49
CA SER A 168 -11.85 14.61 -1.02
C SER A 168 -10.44 15.16 -1.28
N VAL A 169 -10.38 16.47 -1.54
CA VAL A 169 -9.14 17.25 -1.57
C VAL A 169 -9.38 18.57 -0.83
N THR A 170 -8.51 18.89 0.10
CA THR A 170 -8.52 20.15 0.83
C THR A 170 -7.19 20.86 0.66
N VAL A 171 -7.20 22.12 0.20
CA VAL A 171 -6.00 22.94 0.15
C VAL A 171 -5.79 23.60 1.51
N GLU A 172 -4.75 23.21 2.21
CA GLU A 172 -4.40 23.70 3.56
C GLU A 172 -3.64 25.02 3.48
N SER A 173 -2.74 25.17 2.51
CA SER A 173 -2.00 26.39 2.22
C SER A 173 -1.46 26.39 0.81
N THR A 174 -1.03 27.55 0.32
CA THR A 174 -0.48 27.73 -1.03
C THR A 174 0.91 28.35 -1.00
N GLY A 175 1.71 28.09 -2.04
CA GLY A 175 3.02 28.73 -2.23
C GLY A 175 4.10 28.24 -1.27
N ASN A 176 4.06 26.96 -0.89
CA ASN A 176 5.06 26.30 -0.02
C ASN A 176 6.30 25.88 -0.80
#